data_110b0c9aa0b179afcad879847e64b81c
#
_entry.id   110b0c9aa0b179afcad879847e64b81c
#
_cell.length_a   1.000
_cell.length_b   1.000
_cell.length_c   1.000
_cell.angle_alpha   90.00
_cell.angle_beta   90.00
_cell.angle_gamma   90.00
#
_symmetry.space_group_name_H-M   'P 1'
#
loop_
_entity.id
_entity.type
_entity.pdbx_description
1 polymer ?
#
loop_
_entity_poly.entity_id
_entity_poly.type
_entity_poly.pdbx_seq_one_letter_code
_entity_poly.pdbx_strand_id
1 'polypeptide(L)'
;HVLAQAVKRLYPNAKCAIGPAIDTGFYYDFDVEKPFSQEDLDKITAEMKKIVKSKIKLEKFELSPQDAIKKLEEMNEPYKVELCKEHADKNEPISFYQQDEFVDLCAGPHLMDVSVLKAVALTNCTGAYWRGDSNNHQLCRVYGIAFPKASMLDEYLEMMEEAKSRDHNKLGRELELFTTVDCIGQGLPVLLPKGAKIVQILQRWIEDEEAKRGWQLTKTPLMAKSDLYKISGHWDHYKDGMFVLGDEEKDDEVFALRPMTCPFQYQVFLNRQRSYRDLPM
;
A
#
# COMPACT_ATOMS: atom_id res chain seq x y z
N HIS A 1 -11.14 -2.45 16.25
CA HIS A 1 -12.14 -1.81 17.13
C HIS A 1 -11.51 -1.16 18.36
N VAL A 2 -10.52 -1.78 19.03
CA VAL A 2 -9.86 -1.18 20.21
C VAL A 2 -9.26 0.20 19.90
N LEU A 3 -8.64 0.37 18.73
CA LEU A 3 -8.16 1.67 18.27
C LEU A 3 -9.31 2.67 18.08
N ALA A 4 -10.38 2.26 17.41
CA ALA A 4 -11.51 3.13 17.13
C ALA A 4 -12.22 3.55 18.44
N GLN A 5 -12.41 2.62 19.39
CA GLN A 5 -12.94 2.94 20.72
C GLN A 5 -12.05 3.93 21.48
N ALA A 6 -10.72 3.73 21.44
CA ALA A 6 -9.78 4.65 22.09
C ALA A 6 -9.84 6.06 21.49
N VAL A 7 -9.91 6.14 20.15
CA VAL A 7 -10.07 7.42 19.46
C VAL A 7 -11.39 8.09 19.83
N LYS A 8 -12.51 7.37 19.82
CA LYS A 8 -13.83 7.94 20.18
C LYS A 8 -13.88 8.42 21.64
N ARG A 9 -13.19 7.76 22.56
CA ARG A 9 -13.08 8.20 23.95
C ARG A 9 -12.31 9.52 24.10
N LEU A 10 -11.21 9.67 23.37
CA LEU A 10 -10.35 10.85 23.46
C LEU A 10 -10.80 11.99 22.54
N TYR A 11 -11.39 11.65 21.42
CA TYR A 11 -11.85 12.55 20.37
C TYR A 11 -13.29 12.22 19.94
N PRO A 12 -14.30 12.59 20.75
CA PRO A 12 -15.71 12.19 20.51
C PRO A 12 -16.27 12.62 19.16
N ASN A 13 -15.75 13.72 18.60
CA ASN A 13 -16.16 14.26 17.30
C ASN A 13 -15.54 13.53 16.09
N ALA A 14 -14.51 12.71 16.29
CA ALA A 14 -13.91 11.92 15.22
C ALA A 14 -14.95 10.98 14.59
N LYS A 15 -15.00 10.91 13.24
CA LYS A 15 -15.86 9.98 12.53
C LYS A 15 -15.05 8.76 12.09
N CYS A 16 -15.66 7.61 12.23
CA CYS A 16 -15.05 6.33 11.86
C CYS A 16 -15.36 6.01 10.40
N ALA A 17 -14.33 5.73 9.60
CA ALA A 17 -14.50 5.30 8.21
C ALA A 17 -14.26 3.80 8.07
N ILE A 18 -13.09 3.37 7.62
CA ILE A 18 -12.75 1.96 7.38
C ILE A 18 -11.51 1.55 8.18
N GLY A 19 -11.50 0.32 8.70
CA GLY A 19 -10.39 -0.21 9.50
C GLY A 19 -10.11 -1.69 9.23
N PRO A 20 -9.52 -2.07 8.07
CA PRO A 20 -9.20 -3.45 7.76
C PRO A 20 -7.91 -3.92 8.44
N ALA A 21 -7.76 -5.25 8.55
CA ALA A 21 -6.46 -5.88 8.73
C ALA A 21 -5.71 -5.91 7.39
N ILE A 22 -4.39 -5.78 7.46
CA ILE A 22 -3.46 -5.87 6.34
C ILE A 22 -2.33 -6.85 6.69
N ASP A 23 -1.53 -7.26 5.71
CA ASP A 23 -0.45 -8.25 5.92
C ASP A 23 0.56 -7.84 7.00
N THR A 24 0.81 -6.54 7.13
CA THR A 24 1.78 -5.97 8.08
C THR A 24 1.15 -5.37 9.34
N GLY A 25 -0.14 -5.65 9.60
CA GLY A 25 -0.83 -5.11 10.77
C GLY A 25 -2.28 -4.73 10.49
N PHE A 26 -2.65 -3.51 10.82
CA PHE A 26 -3.98 -2.96 10.57
C PHE A 26 -3.89 -1.44 10.41
N TYR A 27 -4.93 -0.85 9.85
CA TYR A 27 -5.12 0.59 9.93
C TYR A 27 -6.58 0.92 10.25
N TYR A 28 -6.83 2.16 10.59
CA TYR A 28 -8.18 2.71 10.70
C TYR A 28 -8.18 4.16 10.23
N ASP A 29 -9.18 4.51 9.42
CA ASP A 29 -9.36 5.84 8.85
C ASP A 29 -10.35 6.64 9.68
N PHE A 30 -9.94 7.83 10.08
CA PHE A 30 -10.74 8.76 10.86
C PHE A 30 -10.89 10.10 10.13
N ASP A 31 -12.08 10.65 10.17
CA ASP A 31 -12.31 12.04 9.84
C ASP A 31 -12.16 12.87 11.11
N VAL A 32 -11.15 13.72 11.12
CA VAL A 32 -10.77 14.56 12.26
C VAL A 32 -10.40 15.96 11.79
N GLU A 33 -10.64 16.98 12.60
CA GLU A 33 -10.32 18.37 12.25
C GLU A 33 -8.83 18.60 12.00
N LYS A 34 -7.97 17.88 12.73
CA LYS A 34 -6.51 17.92 12.59
C LYS A 34 -5.95 16.51 12.60
N PRO A 35 -4.97 16.19 11.72
CA PRO A 35 -4.28 14.93 11.76
C PRO A 35 -3.64 14.68 13.13
N PHE A 36 -3.62 13.43 13.58
CA PHE A 36 -3.02 13.07 14.86
C PHE A 36 -1.50 13.26 14.83
N SER A 37 -1.00 13.95 15.84
CA SER A 37 0.44 14.07 16.11
C SER A 37 0.98 12.79 16.78
N GLN A 38 2.30 12.69 16.92
CA GLN A 38 2.92 11.60 17.68
C GLN A 38 2.44 11.57 19.14
N GLU A 39 2.27 12.73 19.75
CA GLU A 39 1.74 12.84 21.12
C GLU A 39 0.31 12.30 21.21
N ASP A 40 -0.52 12.52 20.21
CA ASP A 40 -1.88 11.99 20.14
C ASP A 40 -1.86 10.46 19.98
N LEU A 41 -0.98 9.92 19.12
CA LEU A 41 -0.80 8.47 18.99
C LEU A 41 -0.36 7.81 20.30
N ASP A 42 0.48 8.47 21.07
CA ASP A 42 0.91 7.99 22.39
C ASP A 42 -0.26 7.96 23.39
N LYS A 43 -1.09 9.01 23.40
CA LYS A 43 -2.33 9.07 24.20
C LYS A 43 -3.33 7.98 23.80
N ILE A 44 -3.54 7.82 22.51
CA ILE A 44 -4.43 6.77 21.98
C ILE A 44 -3.90 5.38 22.36
N THR A 45 -2.60 5.14 22.22
CA THR A 45 -1.97 3.87 22.62
C THR A 45 -2.16 3.60 24.13
N ALA A 46 -2.01 4.62 24.97
CA ALA A 46 -2.25 4.49 26.41
C ALA A 46 -3.71 4.13 26.71
N GLU A 47 -4.68 4.73 26.00
CA GLU A 47 -6.10 4.41 26.16
C GLU A 47 -6.42 3.00 25.64
N MET A 48 -5.85 2.59 24.49
CA MET A 48 -5.97 1.21 24.01
C MET A 48 -5.52 0.19 25.06
N LYS A 49 -4.41 0.45 25.75
CA LYS A 49 -3.92 -0.44 26.83
C LYS A 49 -4.90 -0.53 28.01
N LYS A 50 -5.63 0.55 28.34
CA LYS A 50 -6.69 0.51 29.37
C LYS A 50 -7.88 -0.34 28.90
N ILE A 51 -8.32 -0.16 27.65
CA ILE A 51 -9.40 -0.94 27.06
C ILE A 51 -9.06 -2.44 27.08
N VAL A 52 -7.85 -2.82 26.67
CA VAL A 52 -7.39 -4.22 26.69
C VAL A 52 -7.41 -4.80 28.10
N LYS A 53 -6.99 -4.02 29.12
CA LYS A 53 -7.00 -4.46 30.52
C LYS A 53 -8.41 -4.69 31.08
N SER A 54 -9.42 -4.02 30.54
CA SER A 54 -10.83 -4.18 31.02
C SER A 54 -11.49 -5.47 30.54
N LYS A 55 -10.84 -6.25 29.66
CA LYS A 55 -11.29 -7.58 29.21
C LYS A 55 -12.70 -7.57 28.60
N ILE A 56 -13.03 -6.52 27.87
CA ILE A 56 -14.33 -6.34 27.23
C ILE A 56 -14.55 -7.47 26.22
N LYS A 57 -15.74 -8.04 26.21
CA LYS A 57 -16.18 -8.99 25.19
C LYS A 57 -16.65 -8.24 23.94
N LEU A 58 -16.47 -8.89 22.79
CA LEU A 58 -17.04 -8.43 21.53
C LEU A 58 -18.29 -9.25 21.23
N GLU A 59 -19.42 -8.58 21.06
CA GLU A 59 -20.70 -9.22 20.78
C GLU A 59 -21.17 -8.85 19.38
N LYS A 60 -21.36 -9.88 18.55
CA LYS A 60 -21.93 -9.71 17.21
C LYS A 60 -23.45 -9.62 17.30
N PHE A 61 -24.03 -8.67 16.60
CA PHE A 61 -25.47 -8.60 16.35
C PHE A 61 -25.76 -8.16 14.91
N GLU A 62 -26.97 -8.37 14.46
CA GLU A 62 -27.39 -8.06 13.10
C GLU A 62 -28.66 -7.22 13.12
N LEU A 63 -28.76 -6.29 12.19
CA LEU A 63 -29.91 -5.42 12.02
C LEU A 63 -30.42 -5.50 10.58
N SER A 64 -31.70 -5.15 10.37
CA SER A 64 -32.20 -4.90 9.03
C SER A 64 -31.45 -3.72 8.41
N PRO A 65 -31.33 -3.62 7.08
CA PRO A 65 -30.68 -2.47 6.45
C PRO A 65 -31.24 -1.11 6.89
N GLN A 66 -32.56 -1.01 7.07
CA GLN A 66 -33.20 0.24 7.51
C GLN A 66 -32.84 0.58 8.96
N ASP A 67 -32.87 -0.39 9.87
CA ASP A 67 -32.50 -0.16 11.27
C ASP A 67 -31.01 0.12 11.43
N ALA A 68 -30.17 -0.52 10.59
CA ALA A 68 -28.73 -0.27 10.54
C ALA A 68 -28.42 1.17 10.13
N ILE A 69 -29.03 1.67 9.05
CA ILE A 69 -28.86 3.04 8.60
C ILE A 69 -29.31 4.03 9.68
N LYS A 70 -30.51 3.83 10.26
CA LYS A 70 -31.02 4.68 11.33
C LYS A 70 -30.08 4.74 12.54
N LYS A 71 -29.57 3.57 12.98
CA LYS A 71 -28.61 3.49 14.09
C LYS A 71 -27.34 4.27 13.78
N LEU A 72 -26.77 4.13 12.59
CA LEU A 72 -25.55 4.82 12.17
C LEU A 72 -25.75 6.34 12.03
N GLU A 73 -26.93 6.79 11.60
CA GLU A 73 -27.31 8.21 11.57
C GLU A 73 -27.42 8.79 12.99
N GLU A 74 -28.04 8.06 13.93
CA GLU A 74 -28.11 8.44 15.34
C GLU A 74 -26.71 8.52 15.98
N MET A 75 -25.79 7.64 15.59
CA MET A 75 -24.39 7.64 16.02
C MET A 75 -23.55 8.73 15.33
N ASN A 76 -24.10 9.41 14.31
CA ASN A 76 -23.42 10.42 13.51
C ASN A 76 -22.14 9.90 12.83
N GLU A 77 -22.24 8.71 12.18
CA GLU A 77 -21.14 8.04 11.46
C GLU A 77 -21.42 8.03 9.95
N PRO A 78 -21.23 9.16 9.22
CA PRO A 78 -21.67 9.33 7.85
C PRO A 78 -20.99 8.34 6.87
N TYR A 79 -19.72 8.02 7.06
CA TYR A 79 -19.00 7.06 6.22
C TYR A 79 -19.58 5.65 6.35
N LYS A 80 -20.00 5.26 7.55
CA LYS A 80 -20.65 3.97 7.80
C LYS A 80 -22.06 3.93 7.23
N VAL A 81 -22.79 5.05 7.26
CA VAL A 81 -24.09 5.17 6.60
C VAL A 81 -23.96 4.96 5.10
N GLU A 82 -22.95 5.56 4.47
CA GLU A 82 -22.70 5.39 3.03
C GLU A 82 -22.39 3.93 2.68
N LEU A 83 -21.49 3.27 3.44
CA LEU A 83 -21.17 1.85 3.26
C LEU A 83 -22.41 0.96 3.47
N CYS A 84 -23.24 1.26 4.47
CA CYS A 84 -24.46 0.51 4.74
C CYS A 84 -25.47 0.63 3.60
N LYS A 85 -25.64 1.81 3.00
CA LYS A 85 -26.53 2.03 1.86
C LYS A 85 -26.15 1.21 0.63
N GLU A 86 -24.86 1.04 0.35
CA GLU A 86 -24.38 0.19 -0.76
C GLU A 86 -24.69 -1.30 -0.57
N HIS A 87 -24.73 -1.75 0.67
CA HIS A 87 -25.11 -3.13 0.98
C HIS A 87 -26.63 -3.34 1.13
N ALA A 88 -27.39 -2.26 1.35
CA ALA A 88 -28.83 -2.32 1.54
C ALA A 88 -29.58 -2.87 0.32
N ASP A 89 -29.08 -2.65 -0.90
CA ASP A 89 -29.68 -3.13 -2.15
C ASP A 89 -29.77 -4.66 -2.22
N LYS A 90 -28.94 -5.38 -1.46
CA LYS A 90 -28.95 -6.85 -1.39
C LYS A 90 -29.97 -7.41 -0.41
N ASN A 91 -30.62 -6.55 0.39
CA ASN A 91 -31.58 -6.91 1.44
C ASN A 91 -31.09 -7.98 2.43
N GLU A 92 -29.76 -8.06 2.63
CA GLU A 92 -29.11 -8.95 3.58
C GLU A 92 -28.97 -8.27 4.95
N PRO A 93 -29.01 -9.02 6.07
CA PRO A 93 -28.76 -8.46 7.38
C PRO A 93 -27.38 -7.81 7.48
N ILE A 94 -27.31 -6.65 8.10
CA ILE A 94 -26.08 -5.90 8.31
C ILE A 94 -25.52 -6.23 9.68
N SER A 95 -24.29 -6.69 9.74
CA SER A 95 -23.65 -7.10 11.00
C SER A 95 -22.89 -5.96 11.67
N PHE A 96 -22.96 -5.95 13.00
CA PHE A 96 -22.29 -5.04 13.91
C PHE A 96 -21.54 -5.81 14.98
N TYR A 97 -20.53 -5.19 15.53
CA TYR A 97 -19.86 -5.65 16.74
C TYR A 97 -19.92 -4.58 17.82
N GLN A 98 -20.38 -4.99 18.99
CA GLN A 98 -20.41 -4.16 20.17
C GLN A 98 -19.23 -4.51 21.08
N GLN A 99 -18.54 -3.50 21.57
CA GLN A 99 -17.41 -3.56 22.47
C GLN A 99 -17.64 -2.53 23.57
N ASP A 100 -18.39 -2.92 24.63
CA ASP A 100 -18.91 -2.03 25.67
C ASP A 100 -19.75 -0.88 25.07
N GLU A 101 -19.36 0.37 25.29
CA GLU A 101 -20.03 1.55 24.73
C GLU A 101 -19.78 1.76 23.23
N PHE A 102 -18.78 1.10 22.67
CA PHE A 102 -18.43 1.27 21.25
C PHE A 102 -19.13 0.23 20.38
N VAL A 103 -19.75 0.70 19.31
CA VAL A 103 -20.39 -0.14 18.28
C VAL A 103 -19.82 0.20 16.92
N ASP A 104 -19.48 -0.82 16.15
CA ASP A 104 -18.96 -0.62 14.79
C ASP A 104 -19.67 -1.52 13.77
N LEU A 105 -19.88 -0.97 12.57
CA LEU A 105 -20.31 -1.71 11.38
C LEU A 105 -19.16 -2.60 10.93
N CYS A 106 -19.32 -3.92 10.98
CA CYS A 106 -18.26 -4.84 10.62
C CYS A 106 -18.77 -6.23 10.27
N ALA A 107 -18.20 -6.83 9.22
CA ALA A 107 -18.51 -8.21 8.82
C ALA A 107 -17.87 -9.26 9.76
N GLY A 108 -16.77 -8.93 10.41
CA GLY A 108 -16.00 -9.86 11.22
C GLY A 108 -15.16 -10.85 10.38
N PRO A 109 -14.70 -11.96 10.98
CA PRO A 109 -14.81 -12.32 12.40
C PRO A 109 -13.91 -11.50 13.31
N HIS A 110 -14.24 -11.49 14.61
CA HIS A 110 -13.45 -10.84 15.66
C HIS A 110 -13.09 -11.79 16.80
N LEU A 111 -12.14 -11.37 17.62
CA LEU A 111 -11.82 -12.04 18.87
C LEU A 111 -13.05 -12.04 19.81
N MET A 112 -13.13 -13.03 20.68
CA MET A 112 -14.22 -13.12 21.66
C MET A 112 -14.12 -12.02 22.72
N ASP A 113 -12.91 -11.63 23.09
CA ASP A 113 -12.64 -10.53 24.01
C ASP A 113 -11.29 -9.85 23.68
N VAL A 114 -11.12 -8.62 24.17
CA VAL A 114 -9.93 -7.80 23.88
C VAL A 114 -8.69 -8.18 24.70
N SER A 115 -8.79 -9.04 25.69
CA SER A 115 -7.68 -9.39 26.60
C SER A 115 -6.58 -10.20 25.91
N VAL A 116 -6.87 -10.74 24.72
CA VAL A 116 -5.91 -11.46 23.89
C VAL A 116 -4.88 -10.52 23.28
N LEU A 117 -5.20 -9.23 23.13
CA LEU A 117 -4.29 -8.20 22.60
C LEU A 117 -3.26 -7.82 23.65
N LYS A 118 -2.14 -8.55 23.72
CA LYS A 118 -1.09 -8.32 24.72
C LYS A 118 -0.05 -7.29 24.31
N ALA A 119 0.21 -7.18 23.03
CA ALA A 119 1.24 -6.30 22.47
C ALA A 119 0.69 -5.57 21.24
N VAL A 120 0.46 -4.28 21.35
CA VAL A 120 -0.03 -3.42 20.28
C VAL A 120 0.72 -2.11 20.28
N ALA A 121 1.07 -1.61 19.10
CA ALA A 121 1.65 -0.29 18.90
C ALA A 121 1.03 0.40 17.70
N LEU A 122 0.85 1.71 17.79
CA LEU A 122 0.55 2.56 16.65
C LEU A 122 1.88 3.01 16.03
N THR A 123 2.01 2.88 14.72
CA THR A 123 3.29 3.06 14.03
C THR A 123 3.36 4.36 13.25
N ASN A 124 2.26 4.82 12.67
CA ASN A 124 2.24 6.00 11.83
C ASN A 124 0.82 6.57 11.68
N CYS A 125 0.75 7.85 11.30
CA CYS A 125 -0.47 8.51 10.84
C CYS A 125 -0.18 9.23 9.52
N THR A 126 -0.99 8.96 8.50
CA THR A 126 -0.88 9.56 7.16
C THR A 126 -2.23 10.06 6.67
N GLY A 127 -2.21 10.98 5.71
CA GLY A 127 -3.42 11.34 4.97
C GLY A 127 -3.82 10.21 4.01
N ALA A 128 -5.12 9.95 3.90
CA ALA A 128 -5.69 9.04 2.91
C ALA A 128 -7.01 9.61 2.41
N TYR A 129 -7.25 9.57 1.10
CA TYR A 129 -8.53 10.01 0.55
C TYR A 129 -9.60 8.93 0.72
N TRP A 130 -10.83 9.34 1.06
CA TRP A 130 -11.96 8.43 1.12
C TRP A 130 -12.09 7.66 -0.20
N ARG A 131 -12.11 6.32 -0.12
CA ARG A 131 -12.15 5.40 -1.28
C ARG A 131 -10.98 5.53 -2.25
N GLY A 132 -9.88 6.15 -1.85
CA GLY A 132 -8.71 6.34 -2.70
C GLY A 132 -8.88 7.38 -3.81
N ASP A 133 -9.97 8.11 -3.86
CA ASP A 133 -10.23 9.16 -4.83
C ASP A 133 -9.78 10.52 -4.27
N SER A 134 -8.84 11.18 -4.94
CA SER A 134 -8.28 12.47 -4.55
C SER A 134 -9.30 13.63 -4.54
N ASN A 135 -10.47 13.44 -5.16
CA ASN A 135 -11.57 14.41 -5.13
C ASN A 135 -12.40 14.30 -3.84
N ASN A 136 -12.29 13.20 -3.11
CA ASN A 136 -13.00 12.98 -1.87
C ASN A 136 -12.29 13.60 -0.67
N HIS A 137 -12.98 13.62 0.48
CA HIS A 137 -12.44 14.13 1.73
C HIS A 137 -11.18 13.36 2.17
N GLN A 138 -10.18 14.10 2.65
CA GLN A 138 -8.95 13.52 3.18
C GLN A 138 -9.14 13.12 4.64
N LEU A 139 -8.93 11.84 4.92
CA LEU A 139 -9.02 11.22 6.23
C LEU A 139 -7.62 11.07 6.86
N CYS A 140 -7.60 10.92 8.17
CA CYS A 140 -6.40 10.55 8.92
C CYS A 140 -6.35 9.03 9.07
N ARG A 141 -5.39 8.38 8.41
CA ARG A 141 -5.16 6.93 8.47
C ARG A 141 -4.12 6.61 9.54
N VAL A 142 -4.55 5.95 10.60
CA VAL A 142 -3.69 5.50 11.69
C VAL A 142 -3.33 4.03 11.48
N TYR A 143 -2.03 3.75 11.39
CA TYR A 143 -1.50 2.39 11.28
C TYR A 143 -1.12 1.82 12.64
N GLY A 144 -1.34 0.53 12.79
CA GLY A 144 -0.94 -0.19 13.99
C GLY A 144 -0.56 -1.64 13.71
N ILE A 145 0.14 -2.21 14.65
CA ILE A 145 0.57 -3.60 14.65
C ILE A 145 0.22 -4.26 15.97
N ALA A 146 -0.03 -5.55 15.94
CA ALA A 146 -0.33 -6.34 17.13
C ALA A 146 0.37 -7.69 17.08
N PHE A 147 0.90 -8.12 18.23
CA PHE A 147 1.56 -9.40 18.38
C PHE A 147 1.05 -10.16 19.61
N PRO A 148 1.13 -11.49 19.63
CA PRO A 148 0.73 -12.30 20.78
C PRO A 148 1.58 -12.07 22.04
N LYS A 149 2.82 -11.58 21.88
CA LYS A 149 3.79 -11.36 22.97
C LYS A 149 4.48 -10.01 22.81
N ALA A 150 4.83 -9.37 23.93
CA ALA A 150 5.55 -8.10 23.93
C ALA A 150 6.93 -8.22 23.26
N SER A 151 7.68 -9.30 23.53
CA SER A 151 9.00 -9.52 22.92
C SER A 151 8.95 -9.55 21.39
N MET A 152 7.89 -10.11 20.79
CA MET A 152 7.72 -10.12 19.33
C MET A 152 7.45 -8.72 18.77
N LEU A 153 6.72 -7.90 19.53
CA LEU A 153 6.51 -6.50 19.16
C LEU A 153 7.82 -5.72 19.23
N ASP A 154 8.59 -5.90 20.29
CA ASP A 154 9.88 -5.22 20.50
C ASP A 154 10.87 -5.60 19.38
N GLU A 155 11.02 -6.88 19.08
CA GLU A 155 11.84 -7.38 17.97
C GLU A 155 11.41 -6.78 16.61
N TYR A 156 10.10 -6.68 16.36
CA TYR A 156 9.59 -6.09 15.13
C TYR A 156 9.88 -4.59 15.04
N LEU A 157 9.69 -3.84 16.14
CA LEU A 157 9.98 -2.42 16.19
C LEU A 157 11.48 -2.14 15.99
N GLU A 158 12.34 -2.97 16.59
CA GLU A 158 13.79 -2.90 16.42
C GLU A 158 14.20 -3.17 14.97
N MET A 159 13.63 -4.20 14.35
CA MET A 159 13.82 -4.51 12.93
C MET A 159 13.37 -3.34 12.02
N MET A 160 12.23 -2.71 12.34
CA MET A 160 11.73 -1.56 11.56
C MET A 160 12.63 -0.33 11.71
N GLU A 161 13.20 -0.09 12.88
CA GLU A 161 14.14 1.01 13.10
C GLU A 161 15.46 0.74 12.36
N GLU A 162 15.95 -0.49 12.41
CA GLU A 162 17.12 -0.90 11.62
C GLU A 162 16.86 -0.76 10.11
N ALA A 163 15.65 -1.12 9.64
CA ALA A 163 15.26 -0.95 8.23
C ALA A 163 15.28 0.52 7.80
N LYS A 164 14.80 1.45 8.66
CA LYS A 164 14.90 2.90 8.39
C LYS A 164 16.35 3.38 8.27
N SER A 165 17.25 2.83 9.06
CA SER A 165 18.67 3.18 8.97
C SER A 165 19.32 2.78 7.66
N ARG A 166 18.74 1.75 6.99
CA ARG A 166 19.18 1.19 5.69
C ARG A 166 18.40 1.74 4.49
N ASP A 167 17.61 2.79 4.67
CA ASP A 167 16.89 3.43 3.57
C ASP A 167 17.84 3.84 2.44
N HIS A 168 17.57 3.35 1.22
CA HIS A 168 18.44 3.55 0.08
C HIS A 168 18.57 5.02 -0.33
N ASN A 169 17.52 5.84 -0.15
CA ASN A 169 17.56 7.26 -0.46
C ASN A 169 18.45 8.01 0.54
N LYS A 170 18.38 7.64 1.82
CA LYS A 170 19.26 8.18 2.86
C LYS A 170 20.71 7.81 2.58
N LEU A 171 20.98 6.52 2.45
CA LEU A 171 22.34 6.01 2.19
C LEU A 171 22.89 6.51 0.85
N GLY A 172 22.06 6.58 -0.18
CA GLY A 172 22.47 7.08 -1.49
C GLY A 172 22.97 8.52 -1.47
N ARG A 173 22.32 9.37 -0.67
CA ARG A 173 22.76 10.76 -0.47
C ARG A 173 23.99 10.86 0.43
N GLU A 174 23.96 10.18 1.58
CA GLU A 174 25.08 10.23 2.56
C GLU A 174 26.39 9.68 1.99
N LEU A 175 26.31 8.63 1.18
CA LEU A 175 27.46 8.00 0.52
C LEU A 175 27.82 8.61 -0.83
N GLU A 176 27.08 9.61 -1.29
CA GLU A 176 27.25 10.25 -2.59
C GLU A 176 27.17 9.25 -3.76
N LEU A 177 26.16 8.36 -3.75
CA LEU A 177 25.97 7.36 -4.79
C LEU A 177 25.16 7.92 -5.98
N PHE A 178 24.15 8.70 -5.68
CA PHE A 178 23.30 9.34 -6.69
C PHE A 178 22.71 10.65 -6.18
N THR A 179 22.21 11.45 -7.11
CA THR A 179 21.49 12.69 -6.83
C THR A 179 20.33 12.86 -7.79
N THR A 180 19.40 13.76 -7.46
CA THR A 180 18.38 14.27 -8.39
C THR A 180 18.68 15.72 -8.72
N VAL A 181 18.40 16.13 -9.93
CA VAL A 181 18.65 17.48 -10.46
C VAL A 181 17.36 17.99 -11.08
N ASP A 182 16.84 19.13 -10.62
CA ASP A 182 15.53 19.64 -11.04
C ASP A 182 15.40 19.83 -12.55
N CYS A 183 16.43 20.31 -13.22
CA CYS A 183 16.42 20.48 -14.69
C CYS A 183 16.49 19.18 -15.48
N ILE A 184 16.82 18.05 -14.83
CA ILE A 184 16.76 16.71 -15.44
C ILE A 184 15.37 16.11 -15.22
N GLY A 185 14.78 16.30 -14.04
CA GLY A 185 13.43 15.90 -13.70
C GLY A 185 13.33 14.97 -12.49
N GLN A 186 12.17 14.97 -11.90
CA GLN A 186 11.84 14.07 -10.78
C GLN A 186 11.79 12.61 -11.25
N GLY A 187 12.29 11.70 -10.42
CA GLY A 187 12.34 10.26 -10.75
C GLY A 187 13.45 9.85 -11.73
N LEU A 188 14.32 10.79 -12.14
CA LEU A 188 15.45 10.54 -13.03
C LEU A 188 16.79 10.75 -12.28
N PRO A 189 17.23 9.78 -11.46
CA PRO A 189 18.44 9.92 -10.65
C PRO A 189 19.69 9.92 -11.52
N VAL A 190 20.64 10.78 -11.15
CA VAL A 190 21.99 10.83 -11.74
C VAL A 190 22.93 10.03 -10.85
N LEU A 191 23.56 9.00 -11.38
CA LEU A 191 24.58 8.26 -10.65
C LEU A 191 25.86 9.08 -10.55
N LEU A 192 26.33 9.30 -9.33
CA LEU A 192 27.62 9.91 -9.04
C LEU A 192 28.76 8.89 -9.21
N PRO A 193 30.04 9.29 -9.22
CA PRO A 193 31.15 8.39 -9.52
C PRO A 193 31.17 7.09 -8.71
N LYS A 194 30.88 7.15 -7.42
CA LYS A 194 30.81 5.95 -6.56
C LYS A 194 29.65 5.04 -6.96
N GLY A 195 28.45 5.60 -7.17
CA GLY A 195 27.27 4.84 -7.59
C GLY A 195 27.44 4.23 -8.98
N ALA A 196 27.95 5.02 -9.93
CA ALA A 196 28.25 4.52 -11.27
C ALA A 196 29.28 3.37 -11.25
N LYS A 197 30.26 3.44 -10.34
CA LYS A 197 31.24 2.36 -10.18
C LYS A 197 30.62 1.08 -9.63
N ILE A 198 29.72 1.18 -8.67
CA ILE A 198 28.98 0.03 -8.13
C ILE A 198 28.16 -0.63 -9.25
N VAL A 199 27.39 0.16 -10.01
CA VAL A 199 26.59 -0.35 -11.12
C VAL A 199 27.47 -1.04 -12.17
N GLN A 200 28.61 -0.46 -12.52
CA GLN A 200 29.56 -1.04 -13.45
C GLN A 200 30.10 -2.40 -12.96
N ILE A 201 30.41 -2.52 -11.67
CA ILE A 201 30.91 -3.78 -11.09
C ILE A 201 29.80 -4.85 -11.17
N LEU A 202 28.58 -4.53 -10.77
CA LEU A 202 27.44 -5.45 -10.80
C LEU A 202 27.10 -5.88 -12.23
N GLN A 203 27.14 -4.93 -13.18
CA GLN A 203 26.89 -5.23 -14.59
C GLN A 203 27.92 -6.20 -15.16
N ARG A 204 29.21 -5.95 -14.91
CA ARG A 204 30.28 -6.85 -15.37
C ARG A 204 30.17 -8.24 -14.74
N TRP A 205 29.87 -8.28 -13.45
CA TRP A 205 29.71 -9.52 -12.76
C TRP A 205 28.56 -10.37 -13.30
N ILE A 206 27.38 -9.77 -13.54
CA ILE A 206 26.24 -10.53 -14.06
C ILE A 206 26.46 -10.98 -15.51
N GLU A 207 27.05 -10.13 -16.36
CA GLU A 207 27.42 -10.49 -17.74
C GLU A 207 28.36 -11.69 -17.78
N ASP A 208 29.37 -11.72 -16.89
CA ASP A 208 30.31 -12.84 -16.76
C ASP A 208 29.61 -14.13 -16.26
N GLU A 209 28.72 -14.02 -15.28
CA GLU A 209 27.97 -15.16 -14.74
C GLU A 209 26.97 -15.73 -15.74
N GLU A 210 26.30 -14.91 -16.49
CA GLU A 210 25.39 -15.32 -17.56
C GLU A 210 26.16 -16.02 -18.69
N ALA A 211 27.29 -15.47 -19.12
CA ALA A 211 28.14 -16.08 -20.14
C ALA A 211 28.67 -17.45 -19.71
N LYS A 212 29.12 -17.61 -18.45
CA LYS A 212 29.57 -18.90 -17.90
C LYS A 212 28.46 -19.97 -17.91
N ARG A 213 27.21 -19.55 -17.79
CA ARG A 213 26.03 -20.43 -17.79
C ARG A 213 25.44 -20.66 -19.17
N GLY A 214 26.06 -20.12 -20.21
CA GLY A 214 25.64 -20.29 -21.59
C GLY A 214 24.52 -19.38 -22.07
N TRP A 215 24.19 -18.33 -21.31
CA TRP A 215 23.23 -17.32 -21.74
C TRP A 215 23.81 -16.47 -22.88
N GLN A 216 22.97 -16.17 -23.85
CA GLN A 216 23.36 -15.34 -24.98
C GLN A 216 22.87 -13.88 -24.78
N LEU A 217 23.83 -12.96 -24.76
CA LEU A 217 23.52 -11.55 -24.61
C LEU A 217 22.88 -10.98 -25.87
N THR A 218 21.76 -10.30 -25.72
CA THR A 218 21.15 -9.50 -26.79
C THR A 218 21.04 -8.03 -26.36
N LYS A 219 21.04 -7.12 -27.32
CA LYS A 219 20.79 -5.69 -27.10
C LYS A 219 19.63 -5.24 -27.97
N THR A 220 18.62 -4.68 -27.31
CA THR A 220 17.40 -4.24 -27.96
C THR A 220 17.21 -2.72 -27.82
N PRO A 221 16.45 -2.06 -28.71
CA PRO A 221 16.19 -0.64 -28.63
C PRO A 221 15.53 -0.22 -27.33
N LEU A 222 15.67 1.05 -26.96
CA LEU A 222 15.02 1.63 -25.78
C LEU A 222 13.58 2.10 -26.06
N MET A 223 13.13 2.00 -27.31
CA MET A 223 11.85 2.47 -27.79
C MET A 223 11.33 1.55 -28.88
N ALA A 224 10.02 1.37 -28.96
CA ALA A 224 9.35 0.63 -30.04
C ALA A 224 8.02 1.28 -30.41
N LYS A 225 7.46 0.86 -31.56
CA LYS A 225 6.08 1.18 -31.93
C LYS A 225 5.10 0.62 -30.92
N SER A 226 3.99 1.31 -30.70
CA SER A 226 2.91 0.88 -29.81
C SER A 226 2.41 -0.53 -30.11
N ASP A 227 2.50 -0.99 -31.37
CA ASP A 227 2.07 -2.32 -31.81
C ASP A 227 2.74 -3.45 -31.03
N LEU A 228 4.03 -3.33 -30.71
CA LEU A 228 4.73 -4.32 -29.89
C LEU A 228 4.08 -4.48 -28.52
N TYR A 229 3.68 -3.37 -27.93
CA TYR A 229 3.07 -3.34 -26.60
C TYR A 229 1.58 -3.73 -26.62
N LYS A 230 0.89 -3.50 -27.74
CA LYS A 230 -0.46 -4.01 -27.99
C LYS A 230 -0.46 -5.53 -28.10
N ILE A 231 0.47 -6.11 -28.87
CA ILE A 231 0.63 -7.56 -29.01
C ILE A 231 0.93 -8.23 -27.65
N SER A 232 1.75 -7.60 -26.82
CA SER A 232 2.14 -8.13 -25.51
C SER A 232 1.17 -7.79 -24.38
N GLY A 233 0.08 -7.04 -24.63
CA GLY A 233 -0.92 -6.62 -23.66
C GLY A 233 -0.48 -5.48 -22.71
N HIS A 234 0.76 -5.01 -22.81
CA HIS A 234 1.23 -3.92 -21.95
C HIS A 234 0.53 -2.59 -22.23
N TRP A 235 0.11 -2.37 -23.49
CA TRP A 235 -0.58 -1.14 -23.86
C TRP A 235 -1.89 -0.94 -23.11
N ASP A 236 -2.68 -2.01 -22.97
CA ASP A 236 -4.00 -1.96 -22.32
C ASP A 236 -3.90 -1.84 -20.78
N HIS A 237 -2.82 -2.39 -20.20
CA HIS A 237 -2.68 -2.46 -18.74
C HIS A 237 -1.78 -1.39 -18.14
N TYR A 238 -0.84 -0.82 -18.91
CA TYR A 238 0.21 0.04 -18.36
C TYR A 238 0.38 1.37 -19.11
N LYS A 239 -0.48 1.70 -20.08
CA LYS A 239 -0.34 2.90 -20.91
C LYS A 239 -0.16 4.17 -20.09
N ASP A 240 -0.91 4.32 -18.99
CA ASP A 240 -0.85 5.50 -18.12
C ASP A 240 0.52 5.68 -17.43
N GLY A 241 1.29 4.59 -17.30
CA GLY A 241 2.65 4.59 -16.77
C GLY A 241 3.75 4.60 -17.83
N MET A 242 3.41 4.66 -19.12
CA MET A 242 4.37 4.66 -20.24
C MET A 242 4.64 6.05 -20.73
N PHE A 243 5.89 6.31 -21.12
CA PHE A 243 6.25 7.51 -21.91
C PHE A 243 5.93 7.28 -23.37
N VAL A 244 4.80 7.83 -23.81
CA VAL A 244 4.30 7.71 -25.18
C VAL A 244 4.76 8.91 -26.00
N LEU A 245 5.21 8.65 -27.24
CA LEU A 245 5.66 9.62 -28.21
C LEU A 245 4.74 9.57 -29.43
N GLY A 246 4.02 10.65 -29.66
CA GLY A 246 2.97 10.75 -30.68
C GLY A 246 1.56 10.68 -30.09
N ASP A 247 0.58 10.89 -30.95
CA ASP A 247 -0.84 10.93 -30.62
C ASP A 247 -1.58 9.87 -31.47
N GLU A 248 -2.21 8.89 -30.81
CA GLU A 248 -2.91 7.79 -31.52
C GLU A 248 -4.05 8.26 -32.43
N GLU A 249 -4.61 9.46 -32.17
CA GLU A 249 -5.70 10.02 -32.97
C GLU A 249 -5.20 10.84 -34.20
N LYS A 250 -3.92 11.26 -34.18
CA LYS A 250 -3.37 12.18 -35.19
C LYS A 250 -2.21 11.63 -35.98
N ASP A 251 -1.49 10.68 -35.40
CA ASP A 251 -0.25 10.17 -35.98
C ASP A 251 -0.44 8.76 -36.54
N ASP A 252 0.11 8.51 -37.72
CA ASP A 252 0.11 7.18 -38.36
C ASP A 252 0.92 6.14 -37.54
N GLU A 253 1.92 6.59 -36.80
CA GLU A 253 2.78 5.75 -35.97
C GLU A 253 3.02 6.38 -34.60
N VAL A 254 2.75 5.61 -33.56
CA VAL A 254 2.99 6.00 -32.17
C VAL A 254 4.06 5.11 -31.57
N PHE A 255 5.02 5.71 -30.90
CA PHE A 255 6.10 5.04 -30.20
C PHE A 255 5.94 5.16 -28.68
N ALA A 256 6.61 4.28 -27.96
CA ALA A 256 6.76 4.43 -26.52
C ALA A 256 8.15 4.01 -26.04
N LEU A 257 8.63 4.68 -24.98
CA LEU A 257 9.82 4.20 -24.29
C LEU A 257 9.51 2.83 -23.67
N ARG A 258 10.51 1.97 -23.67
CA ARG A 258 10.42 0.58 -23.27
C ARG A 258 10.06 0.43 -21.78
N PRO A 259 8.81 0.01 -21.42
CA PRO A 259 8.47 -0.28 -20.03
C PRO A 259 9.03 -1.64 -19.58
N MET A 260 9.11 -2.60 -20.52
CA MET A 260 9.57 -3.98 -20.30
C MET A 260 10.46 -4.44 -21.45
N THR A 261 11.48 -5.26 -21.16
CA THR A 261 12.40 -5.80 -22.16
C THR A 261 11.92 -7.08 -22.84
N CYS A 262 11.10 -7.87 -22.14
CA CYS A 262 10.64 -9.18 -22.60
C CYS A 262 9.99 -9.18 -24.00
N PRO A 263 9.11 -8.24 -24.37
CA PRO A 263 8.51 -8.23 -25.71
C PRO A 263 9.53 -8.17 -26.84
N PHE A 264 10.62 -7.42 -26.66
CA PHE A 264 11.71 -7.35 -27.64
C PHE A 264 12.44 -8.68 -27.76
N GLN A 265 12.67 -9.37 -26.62
CA GLN A 265 13.36 -10.65 -26.63
C GLN A 265 12.57 -11.73 -27.36
N TYR A 266 11.23 -11.71 -27.25
CA TYR A 266 10.39 -12.61 -28.06
C TYR A 266 10.52 -12.33 -29.55
N GLN A 267 10.63 -11.08 -29.99
CA GLN A 267 10.87 -10.73 -31.39
C GLN A 267 12.26 -11.19 -31.85
N VAL A 268 13.29 -11.09 -30.99
CA VAL A 268 14.63 -11.65 -31.30
C VAL A 268 14.54 -13.16 -31.44
N PHE A 269 13.78 -13.85 -30.61
CA PHE A 269 13.58 -15.29 -30.75
C PHE A 269 12.86 -15.67 -32.05
N LEU A 270 11.86 -14.90 -32.44
CA LEU A 270 11.03 -15.12 -33.63
C LEU A 270 11.71 -14.76 -34.97
N ASN A 271 12.88 -14.10 -34.97
CA ASN A 271 13.53 -13.63 -36.22
C ASN A 271 13.96 -14.75 -37.18
N ARG A 272 14.03 -15.99 -36.67
CA ARG A 272 14.29 -17.22 -37.46
C ARG A 272 13.64 -18.40 -36.76
N GLN A 273 13.50 -19.52 -37.48
CA GLN A 273 13.07 -20.77 -36.89
C GLN A 273 14.10 -21.26 -35.85
N ARG A 274 13.66 -21.50 -34.62
CA ARG A 274 14.49 -21.88 -33.46
C ARG A 274 13.90 -23.11 -32.77
N SER A 275 14.72 -23.79 -31.97
CA SER A 275 14.30 -24.85 -31.09
C SER A 275 14.65 -24.51 -29.62
N TYR A 276 14.20 -25.34 -28.68
CA TYR A 276 14.57 -25.20 -27.26
C TYR A 276 16.09 -25.28 -27.02
N ARG A 277 16.85 -25.84 -27.98
CA ARG A 277 18.31 -25.93 -27.91
C ARG A 277 19.02 -24.60 -28.18
N ASP A 278 18.32 -23.61 -28.70
CA ASP A 278 18.82 -22.26 -28.88
C ASP A 278 18.69 -21.39 -27.61
N LEU A 279 18.15 -21.97 -26.55
CA LEU A 279 18.02 -21.35 -25.23
C LEU A 279 19.13 -21.80 -24.28
N PRO A 280 19.51 -20.99 -23.27
CA PRO A 280 18.93 -19.69 -22.87
C PRO A 280 19.44 -18.53 -23.72
N MET A 281 18.59 -17.48 -23.90
CA MET A 281 18.89 -16.31 -24.69
C MET A 281 18.42 -15.04 -23.96
#